data_8662a21d3d7d63723fad2accb2c774f2
#
_entry.id   8662a21d3d7d63723fad2accb2c774f2
#
_cell.length_a   1.000
_cell.length_b   1.000
_cell.length_c   1.000
_cell.angle_alpha   90.00
_cell.angle_beta   90.00
_cell.angle_gamma   90.00
#
_symmetry.space_group_name_H-M   'P 1'
#
loop_
_entity.id
_entity.type
_entity.pdbx_description
1 polymer ?
#
loop_
_entity_poly.entity_id
_entity_poly.type
_entity_poly.pdbx_seq_one_letter_code
_entity_poly.pdbx_strand_id
1 'polypeptide(L)'
;MCTFCFLLLTFITYTSAASQEPQYLNDTPPFELIALPYSTDALEPTISAQTLELHHGKHLNGYVNNLNRLISGSPYAQMSLLQIVVQSDSSIFDNVIFNNAGQLLNHNLYFTQFTPQSDNYPQGMLQDAILSEWGSFENFKSEFNRNGAELFGSGWVWLAADHEGKLYIVQEPNGGNPITKGLIPLLGIDVWEHAYYLDYQNRRSEHLDALWNIIDWRIIEERYEASGAAGNNCQETIKEPESEI
;
A
#
# COMPACT_ATOMS: atom_id res chain seq x y z
N MET A 1 -46.76 -41.21 27.84
CA MET A 1 -45.61 -40.40 28.23
C MET A 1 -44.91 -40.00 26.95
N CYS A 2 -45.09 -38.75 26.54
CA CYS A 2 -44.58 -38.21 25.28
C CYS A 2 -43.36 -37.35 25.62
N THR A 3 -42.17 -37.76 25.20
CA THR A 3 -40.91 -37.07 25.47
C THR A 3 -40.68 -36.04 24.36
N PHE A 4 -40.82 -34.77 24.70
CA PHE A 4 -40.50 -33.65 23.81
C PHE A 4 -38.97 -33.44 23.78
N CYS A 5 -38.36 -33.68 22.62
CA CYS A 5 -36.97 -33.40 22.36
C CYS A 5 -36.84 -31.94 21.90
N PHE A 6 -36.28 -31.04 22.75
CA PHE A 6 -35.95 -29.66 22.36
C PHE A 6 -34.63 -29.66 21.59
N LEU A 7 -34.70 -29.36 20.28
CA LEU A 7 -33.52 -29.04 19.49
C LEU A 7 -33.12 -27.58 19.80
N LEU A 8 -31.99 -27.40 20.49
CA LEU A 8 -31.33 -26.10 20.60
C LEU A 8 -30.63 -25.77 19.27
N LEU A 9 -31.19 -24.85 18.48
CA LEU A 9 -30.50 -24.23 17.37
C LEU A 9 -29.56 -23.15 17.93
N THR A 10 -28.26 -23.43 17.95
CA THR A 10 -27.23 -22.38 18.17
C THR A 10 -27.03 -21.60 16.90
N PHE A 11 -27.50 -20.36 16.87
CA PHE A 11 -27.13 -19.39 15.83
C PHE A 11 -25.69 -18.95 16.06
N ILE A 12 -24.78 -19.41 15.20
CA ILE A 12 -23.43 -18.85 15.11
C ILE A 12 -23.57 -17.57 14.29
N THR A 13 -23.54 -16.43 14.97
CA THR A 13 -23.42 -15.12 14.30
C THR A 13 -21.98 -14.96 13.85
N TYR A 14 -21.73 -15.11 12.56
CA TYR A 14 -20.49 -14.65 11.94
C TYR A 14 -20.54 -13.11 11.92
N THR A 15 -19.85 -12.48 12.85
CA THR A 15 -19.50 -11.08 12.70
C THR A 15 -18.37 -11.00 11.67
N SER A 16 -18.69 -10.58 10.46
CA SER A 16 -17.69 -10.11 9.49
C SER A 16 -16.92 -8.96 10.16
N ALA A 17 -15.67 -9.19 10.50
CA ALA A 17 -14.76 -8.11 10.81
C ALA A 17 -14.54 -7.36 9.50
N ALA A 18 -15.23 -6.25 9.30
CA ALA A 18 -14.87 -5.31 8.26
C ALA A 18 -13.40 -4.92 8.51
N SER A 19 -12.52 -5.19 7.56
CA SER A 19 -11.15 -4.73 7.61
C SER A 19 -11.19 -3.21 7.72
N GLN A 20 -10.82 -2.67 8.89
CA GLN A 20 -10.69 -1.23 9.05
C GLN A 20 -9.47 -0.81 8.21
N GLU A 21 -9.69 0.16 7.33
CA GLU A 21 -8.57 0.83 6.66
C GLU A 21 -7.53 1.29 7.70
N PRO A 22 -6.23 1.19 7.38
CA PRO A 22 -5.19 1.62 8.30
C PRO A 22 -5.45 3.06 8.78
N GLN A 23 -5.43 3.28 10.08
CA GLN A 23 -5.82 4.55 10.72
C GLN A 23 -5.07 5.76 10.11
N TYR A 24 -3.78 5.58 9.76
CA TYR A 24 -2.94 6.66 9.20
C TYR A 24 -3.44 7.21 7.84
N LEU A 25 -4.30 6.49 7.11
CA LEU A 25 -4.91 6.99 5.86
C LEU A 25 -5.98 8.03 6.14
N ASN A 26 -6.67 7.90 7.26
CA ASN A 26 -7.79 8.74 7.67
C ASN A 26 -7.42 9.75 8.76
N ASP A 27 -6.14 9.80 9.17
CA ASP A 27 -5.66 10.77 10.14
C ASP A 27 -5.91 12.21 9.64
N THR A 28 -6.30 13.06 10.57
CA THR A 28 -6.52 14.48 10.33
C THR A 28 -5.41 15.33 10.95
N PRO A 29 -5.19 16.57 10.46
CA PRO A 29 -4.15 17.43 11.02
C PRO A 29 -4.37 17.74 12.52
N PRO A 30 -3.32 17.95 13.31
CA PRO A 30 -1.92 17.88 12.87
C PRO A 30 -1.44 16.44 12.67
N PHE A 31 -0.80 16.19 11.53
CA PHE A 31 -0.19 14.88 11.25
C PHE A 31 1.03 14.65 12.13
N GLU A 32 1.27 13.40 12.49
CA GLU A 32 2.42 12.97 13.26
C GLU A 32 3.29 11.99 12.47
N LEU A 33 4.56 11.91 12.84
CA LEU A 33 5.46 10.92 12.28
C LEU A 33 5.04 9.53 12.79
N ILE A 34 4.72 8.61 11.87
CA ILE A 34 4.37 7.24 12.26
C ILE A 34 5.56 6.55 12.94
N ALA A 35 5.27 5.65 13.90
CA ALA A 35 6.29 4.78 14.44
C ALA A 35 6.64 3.67 13.42
N LEU A 36 7.92 3.30 13.36
CA LEU A 36 8.34 2.11 12.61
C LEU A 36 7.84 0.84 13.33
N PRO A 37 7.29 -0.17 12.62
CA PRO A 37 6.87 -1.42 13.24
C PRO A 37 8.05 -2.36 13.59
N TYR A 38 9.28 -1.94 13.32
CA TYR A 38 10.54 -2.67 13.53
C TYR A 38 11.66 -1.71 14.02
N SER A 39 12.76 -2.26 14.55
CA SER A 39 13.95 -1.46 14.90
C SER A 39 14.67 -0.96 13.64
N THR A 40 15.42 0.12 13.75
CA THR A 40 16.10 0.77 12.61
C THR A 40 17.12 -0.13 11.91
N ASP A 41 17.67 -1.13 12.57
CA ASP A 41 18.62 -2.11 12.04
C ASP A 41 17.98 -3.42 11.57
N ALA A 42 16.65 -3.59 11.74
CA ALA A 42 15.98 -4.85 11.50
C ALA A 42 15.92 -5.27 10.01
N LEU A 43 16.05 -4.31 9.11
CA LEU A 43 15.97 -4.56 7.66
C LEU A 43 17.35 -4.76 7.00
N GLU A 44 18.42 -4.75 7.79
CA GLU A 44 19.74 -5.06 7.26
C GLU A 44 19.86 -6.52 6.79
N PRO A 45 20.63 -6.77 5.73
CA PRO A 45 21.46 -5.83 4.96
C PRO A 45 20.71 -5.13 3.82
N THR A 46 19.40 -5.32 3.66
CA THR A 46 18.62 -4.80 2.53
C THR A 46 18.50 -3.27 2.59
N ILE A 47 18.19 -2.73 3.74
CA ILE A 47 18.20 -1.28 4.03
C ILE A 47 19.04 -1.08 5.28
N SER A 48 20.11 -0.27 5.19
CA SER A 48 20.95 0.01 6.36
C SER A 48 20.22 0.86 7.39
N ALA A 49 20.63 0.71 8.67
CA ALA A 49 20.12 1.56 9.75
C ALA A 49 20.30 3.05 9.43
N GLN A 50 21.43 3.43 8.82
CA GLN A 50 21.70 4.83 8.43
C GLN A 50 20.70 5.33 7.37
N THR A 51 20.42 4.53 6.36
CA THR A 51 19.41 4.87 5.34
C THR A 51 18.04 5.03 6.00
N LEU A 52 17.65 4.09 6.85
CA LEU A 52 16.33 4.11 7.49
C LEU A 52 16.18 5.31 8.45
N GLU A 53 17.20 5.66 9.24
CA GLU A 53 17.20 6.83 10.12
C GLU A 53 17.05 8.14 9.36
N LEU A 54 17.69 8.27 8.21
CA LEU A 54 17.58 9.46 7.37
C LEU A 54 16.24 9.48 6.61
N HIS A 55 15.84 8.36 6.06
CA HIS A 55 14.65 8.27 5.23
C HIS A 55 13.37 8.49 6.07
N HIS A 56 13.23 7.82 7.21
CA HIS A 56 12.13 8.00 8.13
C HIS A 56 12.29 9.28 8.97
N GLY A 57 13.42 9.41 9.70
CA GLY A 57 13.59 10.47 10.69
C GLY A 57 13.83 11.86 10.13
N LYS A 58 14.24 12.01 8.87
CA LYS A 58 14.48 13.30 8.20
C LYS A 58 13.55 13.54 7.03
N HIS A 59 13.50 12.66 6.03
CA HIS A 59 12.67 12.88 4.84
C HIS A 59 11.18 12.82 5.21
N LEU A 60 10.68 11.71 5.75
CA LEU A 60 9.27 11.61 6.14
C LEU A 60 8.89 12.66 7.18
N ASN A 61 9.69 12.85 8.22
CA ASN A 61 9.44 13.89 9.22
C ASN A 61 9.42 15.30 8.62
N GLY A 62 10.23 15.55 7.59
CA GLY A 62 10.20 16.80 6.83
C GLY A 62 8.86 17.00 6.11
N TYR A 63 8.31 15.98 5.48
CA TYR A 63 7.00 16.04 4.83
C TYR A 63 5.86 16.27 5.83
N VAL A 64 5.88 15.59 6.98
CA VAL A 64 4.93 15.82 8.08
C VAL A 64 4.92 17.29 8.50
N ASN A 65 6.09 17.84 8.84
CA ASN A 65 6.20 19.21 9.31
C ASN A 65 5.82 20.23 8.23
N ASN A 66 6.24 20.01 6.99
CA ASN A 66 5.91 20.89 5.88
C ASN A 66 4.42 20.88 5.58
N LEU A 67 3.78 19.70 5.52
CA LEU A 67 2.35 19.60 5.25
C LEU A 67 1.53 20.31 6.33
N ASN A 68 1.80 20.04 7.61
CA ASN A 68 1.12 20.73 8.72
C ASN A 68 1.21 22.24 8.63
N ARG A 69 2.38 22.77 8.26
CA ARG A 69 2.57 24.21 8.07
C ARG A 69 1.80 24.76 6.86
N LEU A 70 1.83 24.03 5.73
CA LEU A 70 1.21 24.46 4.47
C LEU A 70 -0.31 24.51 4.55
N ILE A 71 -0.95 23.57 5.24
CA ILE A 71 -2.40 23.47 5.32
C ILE A 71 -3.00 24.29 6.44
N SER A 72 -2.18 24.84 7.35
CA SER A 72 -2.67 25.67 8.47
C SER A 72 -3.47 26.88 7.97
N GLY A 73 -4.74 26.98 8.40
CA GLY A 73 -5.64 28.05 7.97
C GLY A 73 -6.15 27.96 6.53
N SER A 74 -5.86 26.85 5.83
CA SER A 74 -6.35 26.57 4.47
C SER A 74 -7.62 25.71 4.50
N PRO A 75 -8.31 25.52 3.36
CA PRO A 75 -9.43 24.58 3.25
C PRO A 75 -9.07 23.13 3.63
N TYR A 76 -7.78 22.76 3.52
CA TYR A 76 -7.27 21.42 3.83
C TYR A 76 -7.11 21.14 5.34
N ALA A 77 -7.21 22.16 6.20
CA ALA A 77 -6.89 22.05 7.63
C ALA A 77 -7.78 21.08 8.44
N GLN A 78 -8.89 20.61 7.86
CA GLN A 78 -9.83 19.67 8.49
C GLN A 78 -10.03 18.38 7.67
N MET A 79 -9.23 18.18 6.62
CA MET A 79 -9.34 17.05 5.73
C MET A 79 -8.43 15.90 6.18
N SER A 80 -8.82 14.66 5.92
CA SER A 80 -7.93 13.52 6.10
C SER A 80 -6.76 13.58 5.08
N LEU A 81 -5.67 12.88 5.38
CA LEU A 81 -4.52 12.81 4.50
C LEU A 81 -4.93 12.38 3.08
N LEU A 82 -5.77 11.35 2.98
CA LEU A 82 -6.29 10.85 1.72
C LEU A 82 -7.07 11.92 0.94
N GLN A 83 -7.95 12.65 1.63
CA GLN A 83 -8.71 13.74 1.01
C GLN A 83 -7.81 14.86 0.50
N ILE A 84 -6.75 15.20 1.26
CA ILE A 84 -5.77 16.22 0.85
C ILE A 84 -5.06 15.78 -0.43
N VAL A 85 -4.56 14.54 -0.50
CA VAL A 85 -3.88 14.01 -1.69
C VAL A 85 -4.79 14.09 -2.91
N VAL A 86 -6.02 13.56 -2.82
CA VAL A 86 -6.94 13.52 -3.96
C VAL A 86 -7.37 14.92 -4.41
N GLN A 87 -7.65 15.83 -3.47
CA GLN A 87 -8.14 17.17 -3.83
C GLN A 87 -7.04 18.10 -4.33
N SER A 88 -5.82 18.00 -3.79
CA SER A 88 -4.70 18.84 -4.20
C SER A 88 -4.09 18.46 -5.56
N ASP A 89 -4.24 17.20 -6.00
CA ASP A 89 -3.77 16.73 -7.32
C ASP A 89 -4.43 17.51 -8.48
N SER A 90 -5.69 17.88 -8.34
CA SER A 90 -6.47 18.54 -9.39
C SER A 90 -6.09 20.02 -9.61
N SER A 91 -5.27 20.61 -8.73
CA SER A 91 -4.94 22.06 -8.73
C SER A 91 -3.45 22.32 -8.93
N ILE A 92 -3.10 23.01 -10.01
CA ILE A 92 -1.71 23.47 -10.24
C ILE A 92 -1.23 24.44 -9.15
N PHE A 93 -2.14 25.10 -8.44
CA PHE A 93 -1.80 26.07 -7.38
C PHE A 93 -1.48 25.35 -6.06
N ASP A 94 -1.97 24.11 -5.88
CA ASP A 94 -1.78 23.32 -4.67
C ASP A 94 -0.67 22.26 -4.81
N ASN A 95 0.12 22.34 -5.88
CA ASN A 95 1.17 21.37 -6.19
C ASN A 95 2.17 21.16 -5.03
N VAL A 96 2.45 22.22 -4.24
CA VAL A 96 3.31 22.10 -3.05
C VAL A 96 2.63 21.30 -1.95
N ILE A 97 1.31 21.48 -1.77
CA ILE A 97 0.52 20.70 -0.80
C ILE A 97 0.46 19.24 -1.28
N PHE A 98 0.12 19.03 -2.56
CA PHE A 98 0.08 17.70 -3.17
C PHE A 98 1.39 16.93 -2.98
N ASN A 99 2.53 17.55 -3.32
CA ASN A 99 3.83 16.89 -3.17
C ASN A 99 4.12 16.48 -1.72
N ASN A 100 3.81 17.32 -0.72
CA ASN A 100 4.06 16.96 0.66
C ASN A 100 3.04 15.94 1.20
N ALA A 101 1.77 16.05 0.84
CA ALA A 101 0.73 15.10 1.23
C ALA A 101 0.92 13.73 0.58
N GLY A 102 1.21 13.71 -0.72
CA GLY A 102 1.52 12.48 -1.45
C GLY A 102 2.76 11.79 -0.89
N GLN A 103 3.83 12.53 -0.64
CA GLN A 103 5.03 11.96 -0.02
C GLN A 103 4.75 11.43 1.39
N LEU A 104 3.97 12.14 2.21
CA LEU A 104 3.58 11.63 3.53
C LEU A 104 2.80 10.32 3.42
N LEU A 105 1.80 10.27 2.54
CA LEU A 105 1.01 9.07 2.30
C LEU A 105 1.87 7.91 1.80
N ASN A 106 2.71 8.17 0.80
CA ASN A 106 3.58 7.16 0.18
C ASN A 106 4.55 6.55 1.18
N HIS A 107 5.19 7.38 2.02
CA HIS A 107 6.13 6.91 3.03
C HIS A 107 5.43 6.14 4.17
N ASN A 108 4.21 6.55 4.57
CA ASN A 108 3.42 5.80 5.54
C ASN A 108 3.12 4.39 5.03
N LEU A 109 2.72 4.26 3.76
CA LEU A 109 2.52 2.96 3.10
C LEU A 109 3.82 2.17 2.97
N TYR A 110 4.92 2.85 2.60
CA TYR A 110 6.24 2.24 2.39
C TYR A 110 6.82 1.65 3.68
N PHE A 111 6.88 2.40 4.76
CA PHE A 111 7.49 1.91 5.99
C PHE A 111 6.66 0.85 6.72
N THR A 112 5.36 0.79 6.50
CA THR A 112 4.49 -0.21 7.13
C THR A 112 4.40 -1.54 6.38
N GLN A 113 5.02 -1.66 5.19
CA GLN A 113 4.95 -2.86 4.36
C GLN A 113 6.16 -3.79 4.47
N PHE A 114 7.11 -3.50 5.36
CA PHE A 114 8.33 -4.29 5.50
C PHE A 114 8.38 -5.08 6.79
N THR A 115 9.09 -6.21 6.73
CA THR A 115 9.37 -7.09 7.87
C THR A 115 10.74 -7.73 7.72
N PRO A 116 11.48 -7.96 8.83
CA PRO A 116 12.72 -8.73 8.79
C PRO A 116 12.50 -10.22 8.51
N GLN A 117 11.25 -10.69 8.52
CA GLN A 117 10.86 -12.09 8.33
C GLN A 117 9.81 -12.18 7.22
N SER A 118 10.22 -11.96 5.98
CA SER A 118 9.34 -12.08 4.83
C SER A 118 9.06 -13.54 4.47
N ASP A 119 7.82 -13.84 4.10
CA ASP A 119 7.45 -15.14 3.52
C ASP A 119 7.89 -15.28 2.05
N ASN A 120 8.47 -14.21 1.47
CA ASN A 120 8.97 -14.07 0.09
C ASN A 120 7.92 -14.16 -1.02
N TYR A 121 6.70 -14.60 -0.72
CA TYR A 121 5.63 -14.78 -1.70
C TYR A 121 4.28 -14.33 -1.12
N PRO A 122 3.40 -13.71 -1.94
CA PRO A 122 2.01 -13.48 -1.56
C PRO A 122 1.29 -14.81 -1.38
N GLN A 123 0.21 -14.78 -0.62
CA GLN A 123 -0.69 -15.90 -0.39
C GLN A 123 -2.11 -15.53 -0.85
N GLY A 124 -3.06 -16.42 -0.69
CA GLY A 124 -4.48 -16.15 -0.82
C GLY A 124 -4.92 -15.52 -2.14
N MET A 125 -5.86 -14.59 -2.06
CA MET A 125 -6.47 -13.98 -3.24
C MET A 125 -5.50 -13.08 -4.03
N LEU A 126 -4.57 -12.42 -3.37
CA LEU A 126 -3.55 -11.62 -4.06
C LEU A 126 -2.63 -12.49 -4.91
N GLN A 127 -2.24 -13.68 -4.41
CA GLN A 127 -1.47 -14.63 -5.18
C GLN A 127 -2.22 -15.04 -6.46
N ASP A 128 -3.50 -15.41 -6.34
CA ASP A 128 -4.32 -15.83 -7.46
C ASP A 128 -4.47 -14.68 -8.49
N ALA A 129 -4.66 -13.45 -8.05
CA ALA A 129 -4.75 -12.28 -8.90
C ALA A 129 -3.42 -12.00 -9.63
N ILE A 130 -2.28 -12.11 -8.94
CA ILE A 130 -0.95 -11.97 -9.56
C ILE A 130 -0.73 -13.06 -10.62
N LEU A 131 -1.06 -14.31 -10.32
CA LEU A 131 -0.94 -15.41 -11.27
C LEU A 131 -1.86 -15.23 -12.48
N SER A 132 -3.07 -14.72 -12.27
CA SER A 132 -4.01 -14.43 -13.35
C SER A 132 -3.52 -13.34 -14.29
N GLU A 133 -2.91 -12.26 -13.76
CA GLU A 133 -2.47 -11.12 -14.58
C GLU A 133 -1.13 -11.38 -15.28
N TRP A 134 -0.16 -11.99 -14.60
CA TRP A 134 1.22 -12.15 -15.12
C TRP A 134 1.64 -13.59 -15.39
N GLY A 135 0.80 -14.58 -15.08
CA GLY A 135 1.07 -16.00 -15.29
C GLY A 135 2.05 -16.62 -14.27
N SER A 136 2.93 -15.83 -13.66
CA SER A 136 3.81 -16.26 -12.58
C SER A 136 4.23 -15.07 -11.69
N PHE A 137 4.66 -15.38 -10.47
CA PHE A 137 5.21 -14.37 -9.57
C PHE A 137 6.53 -13.78 -10.11
N GLU A 138 7.35 -14.58 -10.75
CA GLU A 138 8.62 -14.16 -11.35
C GLU A 138 8.40 -13.18 -12.50
N ASN A 139 7.37 -13.39 -13.32
CA ASN A 139 6.99 -12.44 -14.37
C ASN A 139 6.51 -11.12 -13.77
N PHE A 140 5.66 -11.16 -12.75
CA PHE A 140 5.22 -9.99 -12.01
C PHE A 140 6.42 -9.23 -11.44
N LYS A 141 7.30 -9.91 -10.70
CA LYS A 141 8.51 -9.33 -10.11
C LYS A 141 9.40 -8.67 -11.17
N SER A 142 9.62 -9.36 -12.28
CA SER A 142 10.44 -8.86 -13.39
C SER A 142 9.83 -7.59 -14.00
N GLU A 143 8.51 -7.58 -14.23
CA GLU A 143 7.82 -6.42 -14.80
C GLU A 143 7.77 -5.25 -13.81
N PHE A 144 7.53 -5.51 -12.54
CA PHE A 144 7.55 -4.51 -11.48
C PHE A 144 8.93 -3.85 -11.36
N ASN A 145 10.00 -4.64 -11.29
CA ASN A 145 11.37 -4.14 -11.22
C ASN A 145 11.76 -3.35 -12.46
N ARG A 146 11.36 -3.80 -13.65
CA ARG A 146 11.58 -3.07 -14.90
C ARG A 146 10.93 -1.70 -14.84
N ASN A 147 9.66 -1.62 -14.41
CA ASN A 147 8.96 -0.33 -14.27
C ASN A 147 9.64 0.60 -13.24
N GLY A 148 10.11 0.06 -12.11
CA GLY A 148 10.84 0.85 -11.12
C GLY A 148 12.18 1.36 -11.63
N ALA A 149 12.93 0.54 -12.39
CA ALA A 149 14.21 0.91 -12.96
C ALA A 149 14.10 1.94 -14.09
N GLU A 150 13.07 1.82 -14.94
CA GLU A 150 12.83 2.66 -16.11
C GLU A 150 12.17 3.99 -15.78
N LEU A 151 11.59 4.17 -14.57
CA LEU A 151 11.01 5.45 -14.17
C LEU A 151 12.08 6.56 -14.25
N PHE A 152 11.82 7.55 -15.11
CA PHE A 152 12.74 8.64 -15.32
C PHE A 152 12.71 9.63 -14.15
N GLY A 153 13.84 9.81 -13.49
CA GLY A 153 13.98 10.73 -12.34
C GLY A 153 13.51 10.10 -11.03
N SER A 154 12.92 10.94 -10.18
CA SER A 154 12.42 10.57 -8.86
C SER A 154 10.94 10.21 -8.89
N GLY A 155 10.55 9.23 -8.12
CA GLY A 155 9.15 8.81 -8.03
C GLY A 155 8.98 7.45 -7.35
N TRP A 156 7.89 6.79 -7.69
CA TRP A 156 7.42 5.56 -7.07
C TRP A 156 6.96 4.55 -8.12
N VAL A 157 7.21 3.28 -7.89
CA VAL A 157 6.55 2.19 -8.62
C VAL A 157 5.57 1.51 -7.69
N TRP A 158 4.36 1.22 -8.18
CA TRP A 158 3.26 0.70 -7.40
C TRP A 158 2.69 -0.56 -8.01
N LEU A 159 2.36 -1.55 -7.16
CA LEU A 159 1.28 -2.48 -7.42
C LEU A 159 0.01 -1.85 -6.88
N ALA A 160 -1.01 -1.73 -7.71
CA ALA A 160 -2.30 -1.15 -7.34
C ALA A 160 -3.44 -2.03 -7.85
N ALA A 161 -4.61 -1.93 -7.22
CA ALA A 161 -5.83 -2.61 -7.65
C ALA A 161 -6.91 -1.60 -8.03
N ASP A 162 -7.82 -1.97 -8.94
CA ASP A 162 -9.11 -1.30 -9.06
C ASP A 162 -10.14 -1.90 -8.09
N HIS A 163 -11.35 -1.35 -8.10
CA HIS A 163 -12.44 -1.81 -7.22
C HIS A 163 -13.01 -3.19 -7.62
N GLU A 164 -12.69 -3.68 -8.80
CA GLU A 164 -13.00 -5.03 -9.27
C GLU A 164 -11.92 -6.05 -8.90
N GLY A 165 -10.81 -5.60 -8.29
CA GLY A 165 -9.69 -6.44 -7.84
C GLY A 165 -8.67 -6.71 -8.93
N LYS A 166 -8.79 -6.08 -10.11
CA LYS A 166 -7.78 -6.20 -11.15
C LYS A 166 -6.52 -5.44 -10.78
N LEU A 167 -5.36 -6.06 -11.01
CA LEU A 167 -4.05 -5.53 -10.63
C LEU A 167 -3.38 -4.75 -11.77
N TYR A 168 -2.61 -3.72 -11.38
CA TYR A 168 -1.86 -2.85 -12.28
C TYR A 168 -0.49 -2.54 -11.69
N ILE A 169 0.55 -2.45 -12.54
CA ILE A 169 1.82 -1.84 -12.18
C ILE A 169 1.81 -0.40 -12.70
N VAL A 170 2.00 0.57 -11.80
CA VAL A 170 1.88 2.01 -12.11
C VAL A 170 3.15 2.74 -11.70
N GLN A 171 3.65 3.60 -12.59
CA GLN A 171 4.73 4.55 -12.28
C GLN A 171 4.12 5.91 -11.92
N GLU A 172 4.59 6.48 -10.82
CA GLU A 172 4.16 7.80 -10.35
C GLU A 172 5.38 8.71 -10.13
N PRO A 173 5.49 9.82 -10.84
CA PRO A 173 6.59 10.74 -10.65
C PRO A 173 6.44 11.53 -9.34
N ASN A 174 7.55 11.95 -8.75
CA ASN A 174 7.62 12.78 -7.55
C ASN A 174 6.84 12.21 -6.35
N GLY A 175 5.81 12.89 -5.87
CA GLY A 175 4.92 12.48 -4.78
C GLY A 175 3.62 11.83 -5.25
N GLY A 176 3.52 11.44 -6.52
CA GLY A 176 2.31 10.84 -7.09
C GLY A 176 1.93 9.53 -6.41
N ASN A 177 0.63 9.23 -6.43
CA ASN A 177 0.05 8.02 -5.84
C ASN A 177 -1.13 7.53 -6.70
N PRO A 178 -1.28 6.21 -6.94
CA PRO A 178 -2.37 5.65 -7.75
C PRO A 178 -3.77 6.07 -7.31
N ILE A 179 -3.95 6.46 -6.05
CA ILE A 179 -5.25 6.88 -5.50
C ILE A 179 -5.85 8.07 -6.25
N THR A 180 -5.02 8.95 -6.81
CA THR A 180 -5.49 10.10 -7.61
C THR A 180 -6.08 9.68 -8.96
N LYS A 181 -5.83 8.44 -9.37
CA LYS A 181 -6.35 7.81 -10.60
C LYS A 181 -7.49 6.83 -10.31
N GLY A 182 -8.00 6.80 -9.08
CA GLY A 182 -9.06 5.88 -8.67
C GLY A 182 -8.59 4.43 -8.45
N LEU A 183 -7.28 4.22 -8.31
CA LEU A 183 -6.70 2.93 -8.00
C LEU A 183 -6.29 2.88 -6.52
N ILE A 184 -6.30 1.69 -5.94
CA ILE A 184 -5.95 1.45 -4.55
C ILE A 184 -4.50 1.00 -4.47
N PRO A 185 -3.59 1.76 -3.81
CA PRO A 185 -2.19 1.40 -3.67
C PRO A 185 -2.02 0.21 -2.73
N LEU A 186 -1.34 -0.84 -3.18
CA LEU A 186 -1.08 -2.06 -2.42
C LEU A 186 0.38 -2.13 -1.93
N LEU A 187 1.32 -2.18 -2.88
CA LEU A 187 2.76 -2.21 -2.64
C LEU A 187 3.40 -1.01 -3.35
N GLY A 188 4.12 -0.17 -2.63
CA GLY A 188 4.83 0.97 -3.20
C GLY A 188 6.32 0.90 -2.94
N ILE A 189 7.14 1.11 -3.97
CA ILE A 189 8.60 1.20 -3.81
C ILE A 189 9.06 2.60 -4.19
N ASP A 190 9.78 3.21 -3.27
CA ASP A 190 10.43 4.49 -3.46
C ASP A 190 11.66 4.34 -4.35
N VAL A 191 11.68 5.01 -5.51
CA VAL A 191 12.82 5.06 -6.41
C VAL A 191 13.48 6.44 -6.47
N TRP A 192 13.18 7.30 -5.49
CA TRP A 192 13.99 8.49 -5.21
C TRP A 192 15.39 8.05 -4.75
N GLU A 193 16.42 8.75 -5.16
CA GLU A 193 17.80 8.40 -4.79
C GLU A 193 18.04 8.40 -3.29
N HIS A 194 17.33 9.24 -2.52
CA HIS A 194 17.45 9.25 -1.06
C HIS A 194 17.06 7.93 -0.39
N ALA A 195 16.23 7.12 -1.04
CA ALA A 195 15.78 5.84 -0.50
C ALA A 195 16.85 4.75 -0.57
N TYR A 196 17.84 4.88 -1.48
CA TYR A 196 18.78 3.79 -1.74
C TYR A 196 20.24 4.20 -1.97
N TYR A 197 20.55 5.48 -2.15
CA TYR A 197 21.87 5.90 -2.61
C TYR A 197 23.00 5.56 -1.65
N LEU A 198 22.76 5.59 -0.35
CA LEU A 198 23.78 5.23 0.65
C LEU A 198 24.18 3.76 0.59
N ASP A 199 23.25 2.87 0.28
CA ASP A 199 23.45 1.43 0.26
C ASP A 199 23.84 0.93 -1.15
N TYR A 200 23.20 1.46 -2.16
CA TYR A 200 23.29 0.96 -3.55
C TYR A 200 23.90 1.96 -4.54
N GLN A 201 24.12 3.22 -4.17
CA GLN A 201 24.54 4.32 -5.04
C GLN A 201 23.61 4.40 -6.28
N ASN A 202 24.16 4.36 -7.49
CA ASN A 202 23.41 4.43 -8.74
C ASN A 202 22.77 3.09 -9.17
N ARG A 203 22.91 2.03 -8.36
CA ARG A 203 22.44 0.69 -8.70
C ARG A 203 20.97 0.48 -8.27
N ARG A 204 20.08 1.28 -8.86
CA ARG A 204 18.62 1.24 -8.56
C ARG A 204 18.04 -0.17 -8.75
N SER A 205 18.48 -0.91 -9.77
CA SER A 205 18.00 -2.27 -10.01
C SER A 205 18.36 -3.24 -8.89
N GLU A 206 19.57 -3.12 -8.31
CA GLU A 206 19.98 -3.97 -7.18
C GLU A 206 19.16 -3.64 -5.91
N HIS A 207 18.84 -2.36 -5.68
CA HIS A 207 17.94 -1.95 -4.61
C HIS A 207 16.55 -2.57 -4.79
N LEU A 208 15.97 -2.46 -5.99
CA LEU A 208 14.67 -3.07 -6.31
C LEU A 208 14.70 -4.59 -6.09
N ASP A 209 15.76 -5.28 -6.53
CA ASP A 209 15.89 -6.72 -6.33
C ASP A 209 16.02 -7.13 -4.87
N ALA A 210 16.72 -6.32 -4.06
CA ALA A 210 16.93 -6.63 -2.64
C ALA A 210 15.66 -6.48 -1.80
N LEU A 211 14.80 -5.51 -2.13
CA LEU A 211 13.58 -5.21 -1.35
C LEU A 211 12.61 -6.39 -1.28
N TRP A 212 12.59 -7.30 -2.26
CA TRP A 212 11.72 -8.47 -2.24
C TRP A 212 11.94 -9.38 -1.02
N ASN A 213 13.11 -9.33 -0.40
CA ASN A 213 13.45 -10.13 0.78
C ASN A 213 12.82 -9.60 2.08
N ILE A 214 12.25 -8.40 2.08
CA ILE A 214 11.73 -7.75 3.28
C ILE A 214 10.26 -7.32 3.16
N ILE A 215 9.58 -7.58 2.05
CA ILE A 215 8.15 -7.26 1.89
C ILE A 215 7.34 -8.15 2.84
N ASP A 216 6.49 -7.54 3.65
CA ASP A 216 5.47 -8.23 4.43
C ASP A 216 4.23 -8.48 3.56
N TRP A 217 4.17 -9.65 2.95
CA TRP A 217 3.09 -10.00 2.05
C TRP A 217 1.73 -10.07 2.72
N ARG A 218 1.67 -10.26 4.05
CA ARG A 218 0.41 -10.22 4.80
C ARG A 218 -0.21 -8.83 4.77
N ILE A 219 0.61 -7.77 4.90
CA ILE A 219 0.15 -6.37 4.79
C ILE A 219 -0.35 -6.06 3.38
N ILE A 220 0.31 -6.60 2.36
CA ILE A 220 -0.11 -6.38 0.97
C ILE A 220 -1.42 -7.12 0.67
N GLU A 221 -1.58 -8.34 1.18
CA GLU A 221 -2.84 -9.11 1.12
C GLU A 221 -3.98 -8.36 1.81
N GLU A 222 -3.77 -7.89 3.05
CA GLU A 222 -4.78 -7.11 3.80
C GLU A 222 -5.24 -5.86 3.02
N ARG A 223 -4.32 -5.14 2.36
CA ARG A 223 -4.66 -4.00 1.50
C ARG A 223 -5.46 -4.43 0.27
N TYR A 224 -5.12 -5.58 -0.31
CA TYR A 224 -5.85 -6.12 -1.45
C TYR A 224 -7.26 -6.56 -1.06
N GLU A 225 -7.43 -7.27 0.05
CA GLU A 225 -8.74 -7.64 0.58
C GLU A 225 -9.61 -6.41 0.90
N ALA A 226 -9.02 -5.38 1.53
CA ALA A 226 -9.70 -4.13 1.85
C ALA A 226 -10.10 -3.32 0.59
N SER A 227 -9.49 -3.58 -0.57
CA SER A 227 -9.85 -2.91 -1.83
C SER A 227 -11.25 -3.24 -2.37
N GLY A 228 -11.95 -4.21 -1.77
CA GLY A 228 -13.25 -4.72 -2.23
C GLY A 228 -13.15 -5.95 -3.13
N ALA A 229 -11.94 -6.39 -3.48
CA ALA A 229 -11.70 -7.60 -4.28
C ALA A 229 -12.36 -8.86 -3.64
N ALA A 230 -12.39 -8.93 -2.32
CA ALA A 230 -13.02 -10.02 -1.58
C ALA A 230 -14.55 -10.09 -1.77
N GLY A 231 -15.22 -8.95 -1.98
CA GLY A 231 -16.68 -8.89 -2.15
C GLY A 231 -17.16 -9.43 -3.49
N ASN A 232 -16.35 -9.28 -4.54
CA ASN A 232 -16.72 -9.69 -5.90
C ASN A 232 -16.53 -11.20 -6.15
N ASN A 233 -15.52 -11.83 -5.54
CA ASN A 233 -15.33 -13.29 -5.64
C ASN A 233 -16.44 -14.11 -4.97
N CYS A 234 -17.13 -13.58 -3.96
CA CYS A 234 -18.29 -14.26 -3.35
C CYS A 234 -19.53 -14.29 -4.28
N GLN A 235 -19.64 -13.38 -5.24
CA GLN A 235 -20.81 -13.36 -6.16
C GLN A 235 -20.66 -14.31 -7.36
N GLU A 236 -19.45 -14.66 -7.76
CA GLU A 236 -19.24 -15.62 -8.86
C GLU A 236 -19.45 -17.09 -8.44
N THR A 237 -19.32 -17.40 -7.14
CA THR A 237 -19.51 -18.78 -6.64
C THR A 237 -20.98 -19.17 -6.41
N ILE A 238 -21.95 -18.27 -6.60
CA ILE A 238 -23.40 -18.52 -6.47
C ILE A 238 -24.11 -18.48 -7.84
N LYS A 239 -23.49 -18.97 -8.89
CA LYS A 239 -24.26 -19.35 -10.09
C LYS A 239 -24.80 -20.77 -9.86
N GLU A 240 -26.10 -20.84 -9.53
CA GLU A 240 -26.82 -22.10 -9.50
C GLU A 240 -26.69 -22.83 -10.85
N PRO A 241 -26.58 -24.16 -10.88
CA PRO A 241 -26.59 -24.89 -12.13
C PRO A 241 -27.93 -24.68 -12.83
N GLU A 242 -27.89 -24.21 -14.08
CA GLU A 242 -29.07 -24.13 -14.95
C GLU A 242 -29.74 -25.52 -15.00
N SER A 243 -30.97 -25.59 -14.53
CA SER A 243 -31.79 -26.81 -14.64
C SER A 243 -32.11 -27.02 -16.13
N GLU A 244 -31.47 -28.00 -16.74
CA GLU A 244 -31.95 -28.57 -18.00
C GLU A 244 -33.38 -29.11 -17.81
N ILE A 245 -34.33 -28.56 -18.52
CA ILE A 245 -35.66 -29.14 -18.79
C ILE A 245 -35.68 -29.54 -20.25
#